data_2877dbb4c54623c2546de50ddb305a5d
#
_entry.id   2877dbb4c54623c2546de50ddb305a5d
#
_cell.length_a   1.000
_cell.length_b   1.000
_cell.length_c   1.000
_cell.angle_alpha   90.00
_cell.angle_beta   90.00
_cell.angle_gamma   90.00
#
_symmetry.space_group_name_H-M   'P 1'
#
loop_
_entity.id
_entity.type
_entity.pdbx_description
1 polymer ?
#
loop_
_entity_poly.entity_id
_entity_poly.type
_entity_poly.pdbx_seq_one_letter_code
_entity_poly.pdbx_strand_id
1 'polypeptide(L)'
;MRIRGCAIALWLMLFASFARADASAGEAIRMFLERETTGMPGRVSIELGVPDPQIRPAPCARIEPFLPGSARMWGRTSIGLRCADGAAWSTYLQVNIHVFAPVLVANRSLSAGQPLAEDDYRVEEIDLTLHPAGILQDAAYADKKELARMNAAGQPLRREHFRPRAVV
;
A
#
# COMPACT_ATOMS: atom_id res chain seq x y z
N MET A 1 7.87 -42.36 -46.02
CA MET A 1 7.93 -42.42 -44.53
C MET A 1 8.49 -41.11 -44.00
N ARG A 2 7.69 -40.02 -43.93
CA ARG A 2 8.07 -38.70 -43.39
C ARG A 2 6.81 -37.91 -43.03
N ILE A 3 6.09 -38.28 -41.95
CA ILE A 3 5.01 -37.47 -41.38
C ILE A 3 5.01 -37.73 -39.87
N ARG A 4 6.06 -37.30 -39.15
CA ARG A 4 6.11 -37.35 -37.67
C ARG A 4 6.65 -36.08 -37.02
N GLY A 5 6.98 -35.04 -37.79
CA GLY A 5 7.59 -33.81 -37.27
C GLY A 5 6.65 -32.63 -37.02
N CYS A 6 5.43 -32.67 -37.60
CA CYS A 6 4.57 -31.44 -37.60
C CYS A 6 3.64 -31.32 -36.38
N ALA A 7 3.33 -32.45 -35.70
CA ALA A 7 2.39 -32.42 -34.57
C ALA A 7 2.98 -31.90 -33.28
N ILE A 8 4.31 -32.02 -33.05
CA ILE A 8 4.97 -31.61 -31.84
C ILE A 8 5.21 -30.08 -31.84
N ALA A 9 5.45 -29.47 -33.01
CA ALA A 9 5.64 -28.03 -33.15
C ALA A 9 4.35 -27.24 -32.92
N LEU A 10 3.18 -27.79 -33.22
CA LEU A 10 1.89 -27.14 -33.02
C LEU A 10 1.47 -27.10 -31.53
N TRP A 11 1.89 -28.11 -30.76
CA TRP A 11 1.57 -28.17 -29.31
C TRP A 11 2.41 -27.21 -28.47
N LEU A 12 3.63 -26.92 -28.87
CA LEU A 12 4.50 -25.93 -28.19
C LEU A 12 4.07 -24.49 -28.40
N MET A 13 3.38 -24.18 -29.51
CA MET A 13 2.89 -22.79 -29.73
C MET A 13 1.62 -22.46 -28.93
N LEU A 14 0.80 -23.44 -28.52
CA LEU A 14 -0.37 -23.16 -27.69
C LEU A 14 -0.01 -22.81 -26.25
N PHE A 15 1.07 -23.35 -25.68
CA PHE A 15 1.49 -23.00 -24.29
C PHE A 15 2.10 -21.61 -24.16
N ALA A 16 2.69 -21.07 -25.22
CA ALA A 16 3.28 -19.73 -25.18
C ALA A 16 2.25 -18.58 -25.14
N SER A 17 0.99 -18.84 -25.53
CA SER A 17 -0.06 -17.82 -25.54
C SER A 17 -0.67 -17.56 -24.16
N PHE A 18 -0.77 -18.56 -23.30
CA PHE A 18 -1.32 -18.40 -21.95
C PHE A 18 -0.40 -17.61 -21.03
N ALA A 19 0.92 -17.81 -21.11
CA ALA A 19 1.89 -17.09 -20.29
C ALA A 19 1.95 -15.58 -20.59
N ARG A 20 1.57 -15.15 -21.78
CA ARG A 20 1.54 -13.70 -22.13
C ARG A 20 0.31 -12.98 -21.61
N ALA A 21 -0.84 -13.63 -21.50
CA ALA A 21 -2.06 -13.02 -20.99
C ALA A 21 -1.94 -12.70 -19.48
N ASP A 22 -1.36 -13.62 -18.70
CA ASP A 22 -1.16 -13.43 -17.27
C ASP A 22 -0.13 -12.32 -16.98
N ALA A 23 0.93 -12.22 -17.77
CA ALA A 23 1.93 -11.17 -17.64
C ALA A 23 1.35 -9.78 -17.95
N SER A 24 0.45 -9.66 -18.94
CA SER A 24 -0.20 -8.40 -19.30
C SER A 24 -1.21 -7.94 -18.26
N ALA A 25 -1.93 -8.87 -17.62
CA ALA A 25 -2.85 -8.56 -16.54
C ALA A 25 -2.12 -8.06 -15.29
N GLY A 26 -1.04 -8.73 -14.89
CA GLY A 26 -0.20 -8.32 -13.78
C GLY A 26 0.41 -6.93 -13.96
N GLU A 27 0.83 -6.60 -15.18
CA GLU A 27 1.37 -5.29 -15.52
C GLU A 27 0.29 -4.19 -15.45
N ALA A 28 -0.89 -4.44 -15.98
CA ALA A 28 -2.01 -3.49 -15.90
C ALA A 28 -2.40 -3.19 -14.43
N ILE A 29 -2.42 -4.21 -13.58
CA ILE A 29 -2.68 -4.07 -12.14
C ILE A 29 -1.59 -3.23 -11.49
N ARG A 30 -0.31 -3.51 -11.77
CA ARG A 30 0.81 -2.76 -11.20
C ARG A 30 0.75 -1.28 -11.58
N MET A 31 0.65 -0.97 -12.86
CA MET A 31 0.55 0.40 -13.35
C MET A 31 -0.64 1.16 -12.75
N PHE A 32 -1.76 0.48 -12.58
CA PHE A 32 -2.94 1.05 -11.94
C PHE A 32 -2.63 1.42 -10.48
N LEU A 33 -2.08 0.48 -9.70
CA LEU A 33 -1.76 0.68 -8.28
C LEU A 33 -0.68 1.76 -8.07
N GLU A 34 0.36 1.79 -8.91
CA GLU A 34 1.38 2.83 -8.88
C GLU A 34 0.78 4.23 -9.09
N ARG A 35 -0.14 4.36 -10.04
CA ARG A 35 -0.84 5.62 -10.30
C ARG A 35 -1.73 6.04 -9.12
N GLU A 36 -2.51 5.13 -8.57
CA GLU A 36 -3.44 5.41 -7.47
C GLU A 36 -2.72 5.69 -6.14
N THR A 37 -1.47 5.28 -6.00
CA THR A 37 -0.64 5.53 -4.82
C THR A 37 0.31 6.73 -4.99
N THR A 38 0.27 7.40 -6.14
CA THR A 38 1.08 8.60 -6.39
C THR A 38 0.74 9.71 -5.39
N GLY A 39 1.77 10.33 -4.81
CA GLY A 39 1.61 11.42 -3.82
C GLY A 39 1.36 10.96 -2.39
N MET A 40 1.48 9.68 -2.08
CA MET A 40 1.46 9.22 -0.70
C MET A 40 2.66 9.72 0.11
N PRO A 41 2.52 9.88 1.45
CA PRO A 41 3.50 10.56 2.30
C PRO A 41 4.76 9.72 2.60
N GLY A 42 5.10 8.75 1.77
CA GLY A 42 6.24 7.88 1.99
C GLY A 42 6.47 6.87 0.87
N ARG A 43 7.39 5.94 1.10
CA ARG A 43 7.68 4.84 0.19
C ARG A 43 6.55 3.82 0.24
N VAL A 44 5.93 3.56 -0.90
CA VAL A 44 4.83 2.59 -1.02
C VAL A 44 5.39 1.21 -1.34
N SER A 45 4.87 0.18 -0.66
CA SER A 45 5.04 -1.24 -0.99
C SER A 45 3.67 -1.88 -1.13
N ILE A 46 3.48 -2.65 -2.18
CA ILE A 46 2.19 -3.24 -2.52
C ILE A 46 2.34 -4.76 -2.58
N GLU A 47 1.53 -5.45 -1.81
CA GLU A 47 1.41 -6.89 -1.83
C GLU A 47 0.08 -7.28 -2.46
N LEU A 48 0.15 -8.07 -3.53
CA LEU A 48 -1.04 -8.61 -4.18
C LEU A 48 -1.45 -9.90 -3.47
N GLY A 49 -2.72 -10.00 -3.12
CA GLY A 49 -3.30 -11.23 -2.60
C GLY A 49 -3.38 -12.31 -3.69
N VAL A 50 -3.58 -13.55 -3.25
CA VAL A 50 -3.80 -14.66 -4.17
C VAL A 50 -5.26 -14.60 -4.63
N PRO A 51 -5.53 -14.64 -5.94
CA PRO A 51 -6.89 -14.78 -6.46
C PRO A 51 -7.56 -16.05 -5.91
N ASP A 52 -8.85 -15.98 -5.64
CA ASP A 52 -9.61 -17.17 -5.21
C ASP A 52 -9.52 -18.25 -6.29
N PRO A 53 -8.95 -19.43 -6.00
CA PRO A 53 -8.78 -20.51 -6.98
C PRO A 53 -10.12 -21.07 -7.47
N GLN A 54 -11.22 -20.82 -6.79
CA GLN A 54 -12.57 -21.22 -7.21
C GLN A 54 -13.13 -20.28 -8.27
N ILE A 55 -12.64 -19.05 -8.34
CA ILE A 55 -13.04 -18.05 -9.33
C ILE A 55 -12.17 -18.25 -10.57
N ARG A 56 -12.72 -18.90 -11.59
CA ARG A 56 -12.09 -19.05 -12.90
C ARG A 56 -12.81 -18.16 -13.90
N PRO A 57 -12.40 -16.89 -14.05
CA PRO A 57 -13.03 -16.03 -15.02
C PRO A 57 -12.83 -16.57 -16.44
N ALA A 58 -13.81 -16.34 -17.30
CA ALA A 58 -13.68 -16.67 -18.71
C ALA A 58 -12.51 -15.90 -19.35
N PRO A 59 -11.91 -16.40 -20.45
CA PRO A 59 -10.81 -15.74 -21.13
C PRO A 59 -11.11 -14.27 -21.45
N CYS A 60 -10.14 -13.40 -21.21
CA CYS A 60 -10.24 -11.95 -21.40
C CYS A 60 -8.97 -11.43 -22.07
N ALA A 61 -9.14 -10.67 -23.16
CA ALA A 61 -8.02 -10.09 -23.87
C ALA A 61 -7.49 -8.83 -23.18
N ARG A 62 -8.37 -8.08 -22.44
CA ARG A 62 -7.99 -6.86 -21.75
C ARG A 62 -8.68 -6.74 -20.40
N ILE A 63 -7.87 -6.78 -19.35
CA ILE A 63 -8.34 -6.57 -17.97
C ILE A 63 -8.17 -5.10 -17.58
N GLU A 64 -9.21 -4.50 -17.05
CA GLU A 64 -9.20 -3.14 -16.51
C GLU A 64 -9.36 -3.18 -14.99
N PRO A 65 -8.32 -2.77 -14.22
CA PRO A 65 -8.44 -2.53 -12.79
C PRO A 65 -9.27 -1.28 -12.52
N PHE A 66 -10.02 -1.29 -11.42
CA PHE A 66 -10.78 -0.12 -10.95
C PHE A 66 -10.86 -0.10 -9.41
N LEU A 67 -11.09 1.09 -8.84
CA LEU A 67 -11.37 1.22 -7.41
C LEU A 67 -12.87 1.05 -7.13
N PRO A 68 -13.26 0.13 -6.27
CA PRO A 68 -14.61 0.13 -5.70
C PRO A 68 -14.87 1.43 -4.94
N GLY A 69 -16.11 1.94 -4.95
CA GLY A 69 -16.45 3.27 -4.43
C GLY A 69 -16.12 3.53 -2.95
N SER A 70 -15.87 2.48 -2.15
CA SER A 70 -15.48 2.58 -0.74
C SER A 70 -14.01 2.24 -0.49
N ALA A 71 -13.25 1.85 -1.51
CA ALA A 71 -11.86 1.43 -1.37
C ALA A 71 -10.96 2.63 -1.03
N ARG A 72 -10.04 2.42 -0.09
CA ARG A 72 -8.95 3.34 0.21
C ARG A 72 -7.64 2.66 -0.12
N MET A 73 -6.72 3.38 -0.75
CA MET A 73 -5.37 2.86 -1.06
C MET A 73 -4.47 2.93 0.18
N TRP A 74 -4.90 2.28 1.28
CA TRP A 74 -4.25 2.32 2.58
C TRP A 74 -4.47 1.04 3.37
N GLY A 75 -3.40 0.31 3.71
CA GLY A 75 -3.49 -0.96 4.41
C GLY A 75 -4.19 -2.03 3.56
N ARG A 76 -4.91 -2.92 4.22
CA ARG A 76 -5.67 -3.97 3.53
C ARG A 76 -6.90 -3.39 2.82
N THR A 77 -6.96 -3.59 1.51
CA THR A 77 -8.05 -3.13 0.66
C THR A 77 -8.30 -4.10 -0.48
N SER A 78 -9.25 -3.79 -1.36
CA SER A 78 -9.56 -4.57 -2.56
C SER A 78 -9.60 -3.67 -3.78
N ILE A 79 -9.10 -4.15 -4.89
CA ILE A 79 -9.34 -3.57 -6.21
C ILE A 79 -10.30 -4.44 -6.99
N GLY A 80 -11.11 -3.82 -7.82
CA GLY A 80 -11.93 -4.52 -8.81
C GLY A 80 -11.12 -4.77 -10.08
N LEU A 81 -11.38 -5.91 -10.71
CA LEU A 81 -10.87 -6.28 -12.03
C LEU A 81 -12.07 -6.57 -12.91
N ARG A 82 -12.15 -5.97 -14.07
CA ARG A 82 -13.19 -6.27 -15.06
C ARG A 82 -12.59 -6.62 -16.40
N CYS A 83 -13.29 -7.47 -17.14
CA CYS A 83 -12.94 -7.71 -18.51
C CYS A 83 -13.54 -6.63 -19.41
N ALA A 84 -12.68 -5.93 -20.13
CA ALA A 84 -13.06 -4.89 -21.08
C ALA A 84 -13.10 -5.38 -22.53
N ASP A 85 -12.47 -6.53 -22.81
CA ASP A 85 -12.47 -7.13 -24.13
C ASP A 85 -12.55 -8.66 -23.99
N GLY A 86 -13.71 -9.21 -24.30
CA GLY A 86 -14.04 -10.63 -24.15
C GLY A 86 -15.33 -10.87 -23.38
N ALA A 87 -15.37 -11.89 -22.55
CA ALA A 87 -16.54 -12.23 -21.75
C ALA A 87 -16.78 -11.18 -20.64
N ALA A 88 -18.03 -10.79 -20.45
CA ALA A 88 -18.42 -9.81 -19.41
C ALA A 88 -18.31 -10.46 -18.01
N TRP A 89 -17.25 -10.13 -17.25
CA TRP A 89 -17.10 -10.51 -15.84
C TRP A 89 -16.38 -9.41 -15.06
N SER A 90 -16.62 -9.40 -13.76
CA SER A 90 -15.83 -8.63 -12.80
C SER A 90 -15.55 -9.48 -11.57
N THR A 91 -14.40 -9.25 -10.96
CA THR A 91 -13.97 -9.90 -9.71
C THR A 91 -13.19 -8.91 -8.86
N TYR A 92 -12.83 -9.33 -7.64
CA TYR A 92 -12.06 -8.50 -6.71
C TYR A 92 -10.77 -9.20 -6.32
N LEU A 93 -9.69 -8.43 -6.24
CA LEU A 93 -8.40 -8.87 -5.76
C LEU A 93 -8.07 -8.14 -4.47
N GLN A 94 -7.75 -8.89 -3.42
CA GLN A 94 -7.22 -8.32 -2.18
C GLN A 94 -5.82 -7.76 -2.44
N VAL A 95 -5.55 -6.59 -1.91
CA VAL A 95 -4.23 -5.96 -1.93
C VAL A 95 -3.90 -5.42 -0.56
N ASN A 96 -2.64 -5.46 -0.18
CA ASN A 96 -2.14 -4.82 1.03
C ASN A 96 -1.16 -3.74 0.66
N ILE A 97 -1.45 -2.51 1.05
CA ILE A 97 -0.66 -1.32 0.73
C ILE A 97 0.02 -0.88 2.00
N HIS A 98 1.35 -0.86 1.99
CA HIS A 98 2.20 -0.37 3.06
C HIS A 98 2.77 0.98 2.66
N VAL A 99 2.79 1.92 3.59
CA VAL A 99 3.34 3.26 3.39
C VAL A 99 4.40 3.51 4.45
N PHE A 100 5.66 3.36 4.07
CA PHE A 100 6.80 3.57 4.95
C PHE A 100 7.28 5.01 4.90
N ALA A 101 7.38 5.66 6.05
CA ALA A 101 7.85 7.02 6.14
C ALA A 101 8.68 7.26 7.40
N PRO A 102 9.64 8.21 7.36
CA PRO A 102 10.34 8.66 8.54
C PRO A 102 9.40 9.37 9.49
N VAL A 103 9.44 9.00 10.76
CA VAL A 103 8.62 9.58 11.83
C VAL A 103 9.45 9.84 13.08
N LEU A 104 8.95 10.67 13.98
CA LEU A 104 9.58 10.96 15.25
C LEU A 104 9.17 9.92 16.29
N VAL A 105 10.13 9.21 16.86
CA VAL A 105 9.94 8.20 17.92
C VAL A 105 10.64 8.68 19.18
N ALA A 106 9.95 8.62 20.31
CA ALA A 106 10.49 9.06 21.60
C ALA A 106 11.69 8.20 22.01
N ASN A 107 12.83 8.83 22.36
CA ASN A 107 14.03 8.17 22.87
C ASN A 107 13.87 7.75 24.33
N ARG A 108 13.06 8.47 25.10
CA ARG A 108 12.78 8.27 26.51
C ARG A 108 11.31 8.54 26.81
N SER A 109 10.87 8.23 28.00
CA SER A 109 9.54 8.63 28.45
C SER A 109 9.48 10.16 28.62
N LEU A 110 8.46 10.78 28.00
CA LEU A 110 8.21 12.21 28.01
C LEU A 110 7.01 12.53 28.87
N SER A 111 7.12 13.53 29.74
CA SER A 111 6.06 13.90 30.68
C SER A 111 5.11 14.95 30.10
N ALA A 112 3.87 14.96 30.59
CA ALA A 112 2.93 16.03 30.28
C ALA A 112 3.48 17.39 30.73
N GLY A 113 3.22 18.45 29.95
CA GLY A 113 3.74 19.80 30.18
C GLY A 113 5.18 20.02 29.69
N GLN A 114 5.89 18.97 29.25
CA GLN A 114 7.26 19.07 28.76
C GLN A 114 7.24 19.57 27.29
N PRO A 115 8.10 20.55 26.92
CA PRO A 115 8.38 20.84 25.53
C PRO A 115 9.20 19.71 24.90
N LEU A 116 9.11 19.52 23.59
CA LEU A 116 9.93 18.57 22.87
C LEU A 116 11.31 19.20 22.58
N ALA A 117 12.38 18.52 22.99
CA ALA A 117 13.76 18.85 22.67
C ALA A 117 14.32 17.87 21.63
N GLU A 118 15.42 18.24 20.95
CA GLU A 118 16.04 17.42 19.91
C GLU A 118 16.50 16.05 20.42
N ASP A 119 16.97 15.97 21.66
CA ASP A 119 17.43 14.73 22.29
C ASP A 119 16.27 13.81 22.74
N ASP A 120 15.04 14.30 22.69
CA ASP A 120 13.86 13.56 23.14
C ASP A 120 13.36 12.54 22.12
N TYR A 121 13.80 12.64 20.88
CA TYR A 121 13.32 11.78 19.81
C TYR A 121 14.45 11.36 18.85
N ARG A 122 14.17 10.34 18.06
CA ARG A 122 14.92 9.93 16.88
C ARG A 122 13.98 9.80 15.69
N VAL A 123 14.54 9.85 14.51
CA VAL A 123 13.81 9.54 13.26
C VAL A 123 13.91 8.05 12.99
N GLU A 124 12.78 7.41 12.73
CA GLU A 124 12.67 5.99 12.42
C GLU A 124 11.68 5.78 11.29
N GLU A 125 12.01 4.93 10.30
CA GLU A 125 11.07 4.57 9.23
C GLU A 125 10.10 3.51 9.75
N ILE A 126 8.80 3.81 9.72
CA ILE A 126 7.73 2.88 10.13
C ILE A 126 6.65 2.79 9.05
N ASP A 127 5.88 1.70 9.09
CA ASP A 127 4.69 1.56 8.27
C ASP A 127 3.53 2.36 8.86
N LEU A 128 3.19 3.46 8.23
CA LEU A 128 2.11 4.35 8.66
C LEU A 128 0.73 3.67 8.63
N THR A 129 0.56 2.62 7.82
CA THR A 129 -0.73 1.93 7.68
C THR A 129 -1.10 1.11 8.90
N LEU A 130 -0.12 0.76 9.73
CA LEU A 130 -0.31 0.04 11.00
C LEU A 130 -0.62 0.96 12.17
N HIS A 131 -0.60 2.27 11.95
CA HIS A 131 -0.77 3.25 13.01
C HIS A 131 -1.97 4.16 12.76
N PRO A 132 -2.61 4.70 13.81
CA PRO A 132 -3.63 5.73 13.68
C PRO A 132 -3.05 7.00 13.03
N ALA A 133 -3.88 7.78 12.36
CA ALA A 133 -3.48 9.04 11.74
C ALA A 133 -2.85 10.03 12.75
N GLY A 134 -2.04 10.96 12.22
CA GLY A 134 -1.50 12.06 13.02
C GLY A 134 -0.11 11.81 13.60
N ILE A 135 0.62 10.79 13.16
CA ILE A 135 2.04 10.59 13.53
C ILE A 135 2.87 11.77 12.99
N LEU A 136 3.82 12.24 13.80
CA LEU A 136 4.70 13.34 13.44
C LEU A 136 5.86 12.85 12.58
N GLN A 137 6.02 13.50 11.43
CA GLN A 137 7.15 13.36 10.53
C GLN A 137 8.11 14.54 10.63
N ASP A 138 7.65 15.68 11.22
CA ASP A 138 8.41 16.89 11.36
C ASP A 138 8.28 17.46 12.78
N ALA A 139 9.42 17.76 13.41
CA ALA A 139 9.52 18.34 14.74
C ALA A 139 9.00 19.78 14.82
N ALA A 140 8.99 20.51 13.70
CA ALA A 140 8.45 21.87 13.65
C ALA A 140 6.98 21.96 14.07
N TYR A 141 6.23 20.85 13.93
CA TYR A 141 4.86 20.80 14.46
C TYR A 141 4.80 21.02 15.98
N ALA A 142 5.83 20.61 16.73
CA ALA A 142 5.91 20.72 18.17
C ALA A 142 6.40 22.12 18.66
N ASP A 143 6.81 22.98 17.74
CA ASP A 143 7.25 24.33 18.08
C ASP A 143 6.17 25.10 18.85
N LYS A 144 6.58 25.77 19.93
CA LYS A 144 5.67 26.52 20.84
C LYS A 144 4.56 25.69 21.48
N LYS A 145 4.70 24.34 21.45
CA LYS A 145 3.79 23.39 22.07
C LYS A 145 4.49 22.63 23.20
N GLU A 146 3.69 21.99 24.01
CA GLU A 146 4.11 21.07 25.07
C GLU A 146 3.32 19.78 24.96
N LEU A 147 3.81 18.70 25.57
CA LEU A 147 3.05 17.46 25.64
C LEU A 147 1.81 17.64 26.50
N ALA A 148 0.66 17.29 25.97
CA ALA A 148 -0.62 17.28 26.68
C ALA A 148 -0.74 16.07 27.61
N ARG A 149 -0.01 15.00 27.32
CA ARG A 149 0.00 13.73 28.05
C ARG A 149 1.37 13.05 27.93
N MET A 150 1.64 12.09 28.80
CA MET A 150 2.85 11.28 28.76
C MET A 150 2.94 10.49 27.43
N ASN A 151 4.15 10.39 26.88
CA ASN A 151 4.48 9.48 25.79
C ASN A 151 5.62 8.56 26.22
N ALA A 152 5.43 7.24 26.08
CA ALA A 152 6.43 6.28 26.50
C ALA A 152 7.63 6.23 25.54
N ALA A 153 8.78 5.81 26.06
CA ALA A 153 9.96 5.53 25.22
C ALA A 153 9.63 4.50 24.12
N GLY A 154 10.16 4.72 22.92
CA GLY A 154 9.95 3.85 21.75
C GLY A 154 8.59 4.04 21.06
N GLN A 155 7.73 4.93 21.53
CA GLN A 155 6.44 5.21 20.90
C GLN A 155 6.54 6.36 19.91
N PRO A 156 5.91 6.27 18.72
CA PRO A 156 5.82 7.38 17.80
C PRO A 156 5.11 8.58 18.42
N LEU A 157 5.64 9.77 18.17
CA LEU A 157 5.01 11.03 18.54
C LEU A 157 3.84 11.32 17.62
N ARG A 158 2.73 11.84 18.19
CA ARG A 158 1.50 12.11 17.44
C ARG A 158 1.02 13.53 17.72
N ARG A 159 0.34 14.14 16.75
CA ARG A 159 -0.21 15.49 16.88
C ARG A 159 -1.10 15.66 18.11
N GLU A 160 -1.89 14.67 18.44
CA GLU A 160 -2.78 14.67 19.61
C GLU A 160 -2.04 14.62 20.95
N HIS A 161 -0.73 14.35 20.96
CA HIS A 161 0.11 14.40 22.16
C HIS A 161 0.53 15.83 22.51
N PHE A 162 0.26 16.82 21.68
CA PHE A 162 0.72 18.20 21.85
C PHE A 162 -0.44 19.18 21.99
N ARG A 163 -0.23 20.19 22.82
CA ARG A 163 -1.11 21.35 22.99
C ARG A 163 -0.29 22.65 22.96
N PRO A 164 -0.90 23.79 22.64
CA PRO A 164 -0.22 25.09 22.79
C PRO A 164 0.26 25.27 24.23
N ARG A 165 1.44 25.89 24.42
CA ARG A 165 1.89 26.30 25.74
C ARG A 165 1.01 27.42 26.26
N ALA A 166 0.66 27.36 27.54
CA ALA A 166 0.02 28.48 28.19
C ALA A 166 1.02 29.66 28.23
N VAL A 167 0.64 30.80 27.69
CA VAL A 167 1.39 32.06 27.86
C VAL A 167 0.97 32.59 29.20
N VAL A 168 1.89 32.57 30.16
CA VAL A 168 1.72 33.22 31.47
C VAL A 168 2.19 34.65 31.35
#